data_a73556852396fd1d0c4d466f86cf2860
#
_entry.id   a73556852396fd1d0c4d466f86cf2860
#
_cell.length_a   1.000
_cell.length_b   1.000
_cell.length_c   1.000
_cell.angle_alpha   90.00
_cell.angle_beta   90.00
_cell.angle_gamma   90.00
#
_symmetry.space_group_name_H-M   'P 1'
#
loop_
_entity.id
_entity.type
_entity.pdbx_description
1 polymer ?
#
loop_
_entity_poly.entity_id
_entity_poly.type
_entity_poly.pdbx_seq_one_letter_code
_entity_poly.pdbx_strand_id
1 'polypeptide(L)'
;MHMTRELVNSALAFGVKNFILMSSASTMAKSIQPLVFTDKPSSSPVFHSYYARTKFESELEVRRGEAEGLQIAILNPSLILGTGDWRKGSPSVIARIATGLPAYPAGSLGLVGAEDVANVVVKIVKEELWGKQLMLNAETWTYQKFIYTICEMLNRKPPQYRSNGILSNLAVLKD
;
A
#
# COMPACT_ATOMS: atom_id res chain seq x y z
N MET A 1 -11.39 -10.16 3.25
CA MET A 1 -12.23 -10.72 2.18
C MET A 1 -13.74 -10.62 2.47
N HIS A 2 -14.27 -11.22 3.51
CA HIS A 2 -15.72 -11.19 3.82
C HIS A 2 -16.29 -9.77 3.84
N MET A 3 -15.66 -8.84 4.55
CA MET A 3 -16.12 -7.44 4.65
C MET A 3 -16.22 -6.74 3.27
N THR A 4 -15.23 -6.89 2.38
CA THR A 4 -15.27 -6.26 1.05
C THR A 4 -16.41 -6.83 0.21
N ARG A 5 -16.64 -8.14 0.27
CA ARG A 5 -17.78 -8.78 -0.41
C ARG A 5 -19.10 -8.19 0.04
N GLU A 6 -19.31 -8.07 1.36
CA GLU A 6 -20.54 -7.49 1.90
C GLU A 6 -20.74 -6.03 1.49
N LEU A 7 -19.64 -5.24 1.46
CA LEU A 7 -19.71 -3.87 0.98
C LEU A 7 -20.08 -3.78 -0.50
N VAL A 8 -19.49 -4.64 -1.35
CA VAL A 8 -19.83 -4.70 -2.78
C VAL A 8 -21.27 -5.11 -3.00
N ASN A 9 -21.73 -6.16 -2.29
CA ASN A 9 -23.12 -6.62 -2.37
C ASN A 9 -24.09 -5.52 -1.92
N SER A 10 -23.79 -4.82 -0.83
CA SER A 10 -24.60 -3.70 -0.35
C SER A 10 -24.62 -2.55 -1.34
N ALA A 11 -23.45 -2.19 -1.91
CA ALA A 11 -23.37 -1.14 -2.93
C ALA A 11 -24.27 -1.45 -4.12
N LEU A 12 -24.23 -2.67 -4.64
CA LEU A 12 -25.09 -3.12 -5.73
C LEU A 12 -26.58 -3.08 -5.35
N ALA A 13 -26.93 -3.63 -4.19
CA ALA A 13 -28.32 -3.72 -3.71
C ALA A 13 -28.95 -2.33 -3.50
N PHE A 14 -28.17 -1.34 -3.04
CA PHE A 14 -28.65 0.02 -2.78
C PHE A 14 -28.44 0.99 -3.96
N GLY A 15 -28.02 0.50 -5.13
CA GLY A 15 -27.86 1.32 -6.33
C GLY A 15 -26.71 2.33 -6.27
N VAL A 16 -25.68 2.07 -5.44
CA VAL A 16 -24.44 2.85 -5.44
C VAL A 16 -23.76 2.65 -6.78
N LYS A 17 -23.43 3.75 -7.46
CA LYS A 17 -22.81 3.69 -8.80
C LYS A 17 -21.31 3.56 -8.73
N ASN A 18 -20.68 4.27 -7.79
CA ASN A 18 -19.24 4.49 -7.76
C ASN A 18 -18.61 3.83 -6.52
N PHE A 19 -17.52 3.09 -6.72
CA PHE A 19 -16.84 2.38 -5.64
C PHE A 19 -15.31 2.54 -5.78
N ILE A 20 -14.66 3.07 -4.74
CA ILE A 20 -13.20 3.18 -4.70
C ILE A 20 -12.65 2.23 -3.64
N LEU A 21 -11.74 1.35 -4.04
CA LEU A 21 -11.00 0.49 -3.13
C LEU A 21 -9.61 1.06 -2.86
N MET A 22 -9.30 1.31 -1.59
CA MET A 22 -7.93 1.53 -1.14
C MET A 22 -7.26 0.18 -0.90
N SER A 23 -6.51 -0.30 -1.89
CA SER A 23 -5.72 -1.52 -1.81
C SER A 23 -4.28 -1.23 -1.33
N SER A 24 -3.27 -1.84 -1.90
CA SER A 24 -1.87 -1.65 -1.53
C SER A 24 -0.94 -2.03 -2.67
N ALA A 25 0.20 -1.37 -2.80
CA ALA A 25 1.27 -1.76 -3.71
C ALA A 25 1.81 -3.18 -3.43
N SER A 26 1.56 -3.74 -2.24
CA SER A 26 1.96 -5.11 -1.88
C SER A 26 1.21 -6.20 -2.66
N THR A 27 0.09 -5.89 -3.32
CA THR A 27 -0.64 -6.81 -4.18
C THR A 27 -0.01 -6.94 -5.56
N MET A 28 0.84 -5.98 -5.93
CA MET A 28 1.48 -5.96 -7.24
C MET A 28 2.70 -6.87 -7.25
N ALA A 29 2.94 -7.53 -8.38
CA ALA A 29 4.05 -8.46 -8.50
C ALA A 29 5.39 -7.74 -8.29
N LYS A 30 6.27 -8.32 -7.48
CA LYS A 30 7.66 -7.87 -7.40
C LYS A 30 8.41 -8.36 -8.63
N SER A 31 8.97 -7.46 -9.42
CA SER A 31 9.85 -7.78 -10.54
C SER A 31 11.29 -7.43 -10.17
N ILE A 32 12.24 -8.18 -10.73
CA ILE A 32 13.68 -7.88 -10.67
C ILE A 32 14.02 -6.75 -11.66
N GLN A 33 13.19 -6.54 -12.66
CA GLN A 33 13.32 -5.44 -13.63
C GLN A 33 12.41 -4.26 -13.26
N PRO A 34 12.69 -3.04 -13.73
CA PRO A 34 11.78 -1.92 -13.56
C PRO A 34 10.38 -2.32 -14.02
N LEU A 35 9.41 -2.24 -13.12
CA LEU A 35 8.04 -2.63 -13.40
C LEU A 35 7.43 -1.66 -14.40
N VAL A 36 7.13 -2.15 -15.57
CA VAL A 36 6.14 -1.52 -16.45
C VAL A 36 4.79 -1.99 -15.93
N PHE A 37 4.07 -1.09 -15.25
CA PHE A 37 2.73 -1.40 -14.78
C PHE A 37 1.80 -1.58 -15.97
N THR A 38 1.23 -2.76 -16.08
CA THR A 38 0.12 -3.01 -17.00
C THR A 38 -1.17 -2.97 -16.21
N ASP A 39 -2.23 -2.45 -16.79
CA ASP A 39 -3.59 -2.38 -16.22
C ASP A 39 -4.20 -3.77 -15.95
N LYS A 40 -3.43 -4.84 -16.20
CA LYS A 40 -3.89 -6.21 -16.03
C LYS A 40 -3.31 -6.82 -14.74
N PRO A 41 -4.15 -7.37 -13.87
CA PRO A 41 -3.69 -8.12 -12.71
C PRO A 41 -2.84 -9.31 -13.16
N SER A 42 -1.80 -9.65 -12.38
CA SER A 42 -1.00 -10.85 -12.61
C SER A 42 -1.89 -12.10 -12.60
N SER A 43 -1.75 -12.94 -13.60
CA SER A 43 -2.49 -14.21 -13.70
C SER A 43 -2.10 -15.24 -12.63
N SER A 44 -0.98 -15.04 -11.94
CA SER A 44 -0.51 -15.91 -10.84
C SER A 44 0.36 -15.11 -9.86
N PRO A 45 -0.26 -14.31 -8.99
CA PRO A 45 0.50 -13.51 -8.04
C PRO A 45 1.12 -14.38 -6.94
N VAL A 46 2.42 -14.26 -6.74
CA VAL A 46 3.11 -14.82 -5.57
C VAL A 46 3.04 -13.80 -4.44
N PHE A 47 2.27 -14.10 -3.40
CA PHE A 47 2.15 -13.22 -2.24
C PHE A 47 3.21 -13.53 -1.18
N HIS A 48 3.90 -12.49 -0.72
CA HIS A 48 4.92 -12.59 0.34
C HIS A 48 4.35 -12.37 1.75
N SER A 49 3.06 -12.04 1.87
CA SER A 49 2.40 -11.84 3.15
C SER A 49 0.90 -12.16 3.08
N TYR A 50 0.32 -12.53 4.22
CA TYR A 50 -1.12 -12.71 4.36
C TYR A 50 -1.88 -11.41 4.04
N TYR A 51 -1.33 -10.26 4.46
CA TYR A 51 -1.88 -8.94 4.14
C TYR A 51 -2.00 -8.71 2.63
N ALA A 52 -0.93 -8.95 1.86
CA ALA A 52 -0.96 -8.79 0.41
C ALA A 52 -2.01 -9.68 -0.24
N ARG A 53 -2.12 -10.93 0.22
CA ARG A 53 -3.14 -11.87 -0.24
C ARG A 53 -4.56 -11.37 0.04
N THR A 54 -4.85 -10.93 1.28
CA THR A 54 -6.19 -10.45 1.64
C THR A 54 -6.58 -9.17 0.88
N LYS A 55 -5.61 -8.27 0.62
CA LYS A 55 -5.85 -7.09 -0.22
C LYS A 55 -6.15 -7.48 -1.66
N PHE A 56 -5.40 -8.41 -2.24
CA PHE A 56 -5.66 -8.89 -3.59
C PHE A 56 -7.04 -9.58 -3.70
N GLU A 57 -7.40 -10.42 -2.74
CA GLU A 57 -8.73 -11.03 -2.70
C GLU A 57 -9.85 -9.96 -2.61
N SER A 58 -9.59 -8.83 -1.94
CA SER A 58 -10.50 -7.68 -1.93
C SER A 58 -10.59 -7.00 -3.30
N GLU A 59 -9.49 -6.90 -4.05
CA GLU A 59 -9.49 -6.39 -5.43
C GLU A 59 -10.35 -7.26 -6.35
N LEU A 60 -10.28 -8.59 -6.21
CA LEU A 60 -11.10 -9.52 -6.99
C LEU A 60 -12.61 -9.32 -6.73
N GLU A 61 -13.00 -9.11 -5.47
CA GLU A 61 -14.42 -8.83 -5.13
C GLU A 61 -14.89 -7.50 -5.73
N VAL A 62 -14.05 -6.47 -5.75
CA VAL A 62 -14.40 -5.19 -6.37
C VAL A 62 -14.50 -5.32 -7.89
N ARG A 63 -13.62 -6.10 -8.53
CA ARG A 63 -13.73 -6.40 -9.97
C ARG A 63 -14.97 -7.23 -10.30
N ARG A 64 -15.40 -8.12 -9.40
CA ARG A 64 -16.70 -8.78 -9.53
C ARG A 64 -17.84 -7.75 -9.54
N GLY A 65 -17.79 -6.78 -8.61
CA GLY A 65 -18.76 -5.68 -8.58
C GLY A 65 -18.75 -4.83 -9.85
N GLU A 66 -17.57 -4.61 -10.47
CA GLU A 66 -17.46 -3.96 -11.78
C GLU A 66 -18.20 -4.74 -12.87
N ALA A 67 -18.01 -6.05 -12.93
CA ALA A 67 -18.72 -6.91 -13.88
C ALA A 67 -20.24 -6.93 -13.65
N GLU A 68 -20.68 -6.61 -12.44
CA GLU A 68 -22.10 -6.51 -12.06
C GLU A 68 -22.64 -5.06 -12.16
N GLY A 69 -21.85 -4.10 -12.67
CA GLY A 69 -22.30 -2.77 -13.03
C GLY A 69 -21.80 -1.61 -12.15
N LEU A 70 -20.94 -1.86 -11.16
CA LEU A 70 -20.28 -0.77 -10.41
C LEU A 70 -19.23 -0.07 -11.28
N GLN A 71 -19.15 1.23 -11.19
CA GLN A 71 -18.02 2.00 -11.65
C GLN A 71 -16.94 1.97 -10.56
N ILE A 72 -15.82 1.32 -10.81
CA ILE A 72 -14.79 1.12 -9.79
C ILE A 72 -13.52 1.91 -10.05
N ALA A 73 -12.77 2.19 -8.98
CA ALA A 73 -11.35 2.53 -9.05
C ALA A 73 -10.61 1.77 -7.93
N ILE A 74 -9.46 1.19 -8.27
CA ILE A 74 -8.60 0.49 -7.31
C ILE A 74 -7.30 1.29 -7.17
N LEU A 75 -6.98 1.71 -5.95
CA LEU A 75 -5.76 2.44 -5.64
C LEU A 75 -4.80 1.54 -4.87
N ASN A 76 -3.57 1.42 -5.37
CA ASN A 76 -2.50 0.62 -4.78
C ASN A 76 -1.39 1.55 -4.27
N PRO A 77 -1.58 2.25 -3.14
CA PRO A 77 -0.55 3.10 -2.59
C PRO A 77 0.64 2.29 -2.08
N SER A 78 1.82 2.88 -2.22
CA SER A 78 3.04 2.48 -1.51
C SER A 78 2.92 2.85 -0.02
N LEU A 79 4.02 2.99 0.73
CA LEU A 79 3.95 3.41 2.13
C LEU A 79 3.40 4.84 2.21
N ILE A 80 2.21 4.99 2.78
CA ILE A 80 1.57 6.30 2.93
C ILE A 80 2.19 7.02 4.12
N LEU A 81 2.75 8.21 3.88
CA LEU A 81 3.27 9.10 4.90
C LEU A 81 2.26 10.21 5.20
N GLY A 82 1.95 10.38 6.47
CA GLY A 82 1.00 11.40 6.94
C GLY A 82 0.79 11.31 8.43
N THR A 83 0.03 12.25 8.97
CA THR A 83 -0.40 12.24 10.38
C THR A 83 -1.42 11.14 10.62
N GLY A 84 -1.45 10.57 11.83
CA GLY A 84 -2.40 9.53 12.17
C GLY A 84 -2.13 8.88 13.52
N ASP A 85 -2.72 7.72 13.77
CA ASP A 85 -2.47 6.95 14.99
C ASP A 85 -1.09 6.27 14.92
N TRP A 86 -0.16 6.75 15.73
CA TRP A 86 1.21 6.23 15.81
C TRP A 86 1.32 4.77 16.27
N ARG A 87 0.22 4.17 16.69
CA ARG A 87 0.16 2.77 17.11
C ARG A 87 -0.23 1.81 15.99
N LYS A 88 -0.70 2.35 14.84
CA LYS A 88 -1.25 1.53 13.74
C LYS A 88 -0.81 2.02 12.36
N GLY A 89 -0.77 1.10 11.41
CA GLY A 89 -0.52 1.40 9.99
C GLY A 89 0.83 2.07 9.73
N SER A 90 0.92 2.86 8.68
CA SER A 90 2.16 3.51 8.26
C SER A 90 2.79 4.43 9.31
N PRO A 91 2.04 5.23 10.12
CA PRO A 91 2.65 6.02 11.18
C PRO A 91 3.39 5.19 12.23
N SER A 92 2.94 3.96 12.51
CA SER A 92 3.62 3.08 13.47
C SER A 92 5.03 2.69 13.04
N VAL A 93 5.32 2.71 11.74
CA VAL A 93 6.68 2.47 11.23
C VAL A 93 7.62 3.58 11.70
N ILE A 94 7.19 4.84 11.61
CA ILE A 94 7.97 5.99 12.09
C ILE A 94 8.14 5.92 13.61
N ALA A 95 7.06 5.64 14.34
CA ALA A 95 7.11 5.48 15.80
C ALA A 95 8.13 4.39 16.21
N ARG A 96 8.16 3.28 15.48
CA ARG A 96 9.11 2.19 15.72
C ARG A 96 10.56 2.59 15.42
N ILE A 97 10.81 3.36 14.37
CA ILE A 97 12.13 3.92 14.11
C ILE A 97 12.55 4.85 15.27
N ALA A 98 11.62 5.66 15.78
CA ALA A 98 11.86 6.56 16.91
C ALA A 98 12.24 5.85 18.21
N THR A 99 11.77 4.63 18.44
CA THR A 99 12.16 3.82 19.60
C THR A 99 13.54 3.17 19.46
N GLY A 100 14.13 3.23 18.28
CA GLY A 100 15.44 2.65 17.94
C GLY A 100 15.32 1.28 17.26
N LEU A 101 16.07 1.11 16.18
CA LEU A 101 16.15 -0.15 15.45
C LEU A 101 17.56 -0.74 15.61
N PRO A 102 17.71 -2.05 15.84
CA PRO A 102 19.02 -2.71 15.93
C PRO A 102 19.70 -2.80 14.55
N ALA A 103 18.91 -2.87 13.46
CA ALA A 103 19.40 -3.01 12.10
C ALA A 103 18.35 -2.49 11.10
N TYR A 104 18.77 -2.23 9.85
CA TYR A 104 17.88 -1.89 8.75
C TYR A 104 17.88 -2.98 7.66
N PRO A 105 16.75 -3.23 6.98
CA PRO A 105 16.69 -4.23 5.94
C PRO A 105 17.36 -3.75 4.63
N ALA A 106 17.72 -4.71 3.79
CA ALA A 106 18.13 -4.44 2.41
C ALA A 106 16.92 -4.07 1.54
N GLY A 107 17.18 -3.40 0.40
CA GLY A 107 16.15 -3.07 -0.59
C GLY A 107 15.62 -1.66 -0.46
N SER A 108 14.48 -1.44 -1.10
CA SER A 108 13.84 -0.13 -1.22
C SER A 108 12.35 -0.23 -0.94
N LEU A 109 11.75 0.91 -0.63
CA LEU A 109 10.31 1.06 -0.44
C LEU A 109 9.82 2.28 -1.22
N GLY A 110 8.61 2.19 -1.72
CA GLY A 110 7.90 3.33 -2.29
C GLY A 110 7.26 4.17 -1.18
N LEU A 111 7.17 5.46 -1.41
CA LEU A 111 6.61 6.45 -0.49
C LEU A 111 5.58 7.31 -1.23
N VAL A 112 4.49 7.66 -0.56
CA VAL A 112 3.48 8.59 -1.08
C VAL A 112 2.88 9.40 0.08
N GLY A 113 2.59 10.67 -0.14
CA GLY A 113 1.93 11.52 0.85
C GLY A 113 0.45 11.16 1.02
N ALA A 114 -0.09 11.26 2.23
CA ALA A 114 -1.52 11.04 2.47
C ALA A 114 -2.38 12.06 1.71
N GLU A 115 -1.93 13.30 1.61
CA GLU A 115 -2.60 14.35 0.82
C GLU A 115 -2.61 14.02 -0.67
N ASP A 116 -1.51 13.48 -1.20
CA ASP A 116 -1.46 13.08 -2.62
C ASP A 116 -2.46 11.96 -2.90
N VAL A 117 -2.56 10.98 -2.00
CA VAL A 117 -3.56 9.92 -2.11
C VAL A 117 -4.98 10.49 -2.09
N ALA A 118 -5.27 11.43 -1.18
CA ALA A 118 -6.57 12.08 -1.10
C ALA A 118 -6.88 12.89 -2.36
N ASN A 119 -5.91 13.64 -2.89
CA ASN A 119 -6.05 14.39 -4.13
C ASN A 119 -6.36 13.51 -5.34
N VAL A 120 -5.74 12.31 -5.41
CA VAL A 120 -6.06 11.34 -6.47
C VAL A 120 -7.50 10.83 -6.34
N VAL A 121 -7.97 10.53 -5.12
CA VAL A 121 -9.38 10.13 -4.89
C VAL A 121 -10.33 11.23 -5.38
N VAL A 122 -10.08 12.48 -4.98
CA VAL A 122 -10.89 13.62 -5.41
C VAL A 122 -10.87 13.79 -6.94
N LYS A 123 -9.69 13.61 -7.56
CA LYS A 123 -9.55 13.72 -9.02
C LYS A 123 -10.35 12.62 -9.74
N ILE A 124 -10.28 11.36 -9.26
CA ILE A 124 -11.06 10.26 -9.84
C ILE A 124 -12.55 10.59 -9.84
N VAL A 125 -13.07 11.11 -8.73
CA VAL A 125 -14.49 11.45 -8.62
C VAL A 125 -14.86 12.64 -9.51
N LYS A 126 -14.04 13.70 -9.55
CA LYS A 126 -14.33 14.91 -10.34
C LYS A 126 -14.22 14.71 -11.84
N GLU A 127 -13.25 13.91 -12.28
CA GLU A 127 -12.96 13.68 -13.69
C GLU A 127 -13.55 12.34 -14.20
N GLU A 128 -14.32 11.66 -13.36
CA GLU A 128 -14.99 10.38 -13.68
C GLU A 128 -14.02 9.29 -14.20
N LEU A 129 -12.83 9.18 -13.60
CA LEU A 129 -11.77 8.26 -14.02
C LEU A 129 -12.02 6.83 -13.52
N TRP A 130 -13.15 6.26 -13.86
CA TRP A 130 -13.55 4.91 -13.46
C TRP A 130 -12.91 3.82 -14.32
N GLY A 131 -12.97 2.57 -13.86
CA GLY A 131 -12.37 1.39 -14.52
C GLY A 131 -10.85 1.36 -14.41
N LYS A 132 -10.23 2.14 -13.51
CA LYS A 132 -8.78 2.24 -13.37
C LYS A 132 -8.26 1.52 -12.14
N GLN A 133 -7.08 0.92 -12.30
CA GLN A 133 -6.24 0.49 -11.17
C GLN A 133 -4.94 1.29 -11.22
N LEU A 134 -4.68 2.05 -10.15
CA LEU A 134 -3.58 3.02 -10.11
C LEU A 134 -2.62 2.70 -8.97
N MET A 135 -1.35 2.52 -9.29
CA MET A 135 -0.30 2.52 -8.29
C MET A 135 0.04 3.97 -7.90
N LEU A 136 0.03 4.24 -6.60
CA LEU A 136 0.36 5.55 -6.06
C LEU A 136 1.73 5.50 -5.39
N ASN A 137 2.71 6.11 -6.05
CA ASN A 137 4.09 6.20 -5.57
C ASN A 137 4.69 7.53 -6.00
N ALA A 138 5.09 8.36 -5.05
CA ALA A 138 5.76 9.62 -5.33
C ALA A 138 7.27 9.43 -5.48
N GLU A 139 7.89 8.74 -4.52
CA GLU A 139 9.33 8.48 -4.51
C GLU A 139 9.64 7.04 -4.11
N THR A 140 10.82 6.55 -4.52
CA THR A 140 11.36 5.27 -4.07
C THR A 140 12.67 5.50 -3.37
N TRP A 141 12.74 5.15 -2.08
CA TRP A 141 13.93 5.28 -1.26
C TRP A 141 14.47 3.92 -0.83
N THR A 142 15.79 3.84 -0.61
CA THR A 142 16.33 2.68 0.10
C THR A 142 15.85 2.71 1.56
N TYR A 143 15.69 1.52 2.19
CA TYR A 143 15.37 1.46 3.61
C TYR A 143 16.38 2.20 4.47
N GLN A 144 17.66 2.16 4.10
CA GLN A 144 18.71 2.91 4.78
C GLN A 144 18.42 4.41 4.74
N LYS A 145 18.22 4.99 3.54
CA LYS A 145 17.90 6.42 3.38
C LYS A 145 16.69 6.80 4.22
N PHE A 146 15.61 6.02 4.13
CA PHE A 146 14.36 6.29 4.85
C PHE A 146 14.57 6.31 6.37
N ILE A 147 15.20 5.27 6.92
CA ILE A 147 15.44 5.15 8.37
C ILE A 147 16.39 6.24 8.86
N TYR A 148 17.47 6.50 8.12
CA TYR A 148 18.46 7.51 8.51
C TYR A 148 17.87 8.92 8.52
N THR A 149 17.09 9.28 7.49
CA THR A 149 16.41 10.58 7.45
C THR A 149 15.47 10.75 8.64
N ILE A 150 14.68 9.74 9.00
CA ILE A 150 13.80 9.82 10.17
C ILE A 150 14.62 9.93 11.46
N CYS A 151 15.70 9.17 11.61
CA CYS A 151 16.57 9.26 12.78
C CYS A 151 17.19 10.66 12.92
N GLU A 152 17.64 11.25 11.81
CA GLU A 152 18.17 12.60 11.77
C GLU A 152 17.11 13.63 12.22
N MET A 153 15.92 13.59 11.63
CA MET A 153 14.81 14.48 11.98
C MET A 153 14.40 14.38 13.46
N LEU A 154 14.53 13.19 14.06
CA LEU A 154 14.18 12.93 15.45
C LEU A 154 15.39 13.08 16.42
N ASN A 155 16.54 13.50 15.91
CA ASN A 155 17.81 13.59 16.67
C ASN A 155 18.15 12.26 17.38
N ARG A 156 18.02 11.14 16.65
CA ARG A 156 18.30 9.77 17.11
C ARG A 156 19.48 9.17 16.35
N LYS A 157 20.22 8.27 17.01
CA LYS A 157 21.29 7.51 16.33
C LYS A 157 20.70 6.46 15.39
N PRO A 158 21.09 6.44 14.10
CA PRO A 158 20.63 5.43 13.18
C PRO A 158 21.24 4.05 13.46
N PRO A 159 20.57 2.96 13.05
CA PRO A 159 21.13 1.62 13.15
C PRO A 159 22.38 1.46 12.27
N GLN A 160 23.43 0.84 12.79
CA GLN A 160 24.71 0.69 12.09
C GLN A 160 24.74 -0.57 11.19
N TYR A 161 23.93 -1.57 11.49
CA TYR A 161 24.00 -2.86 10.81
C TYR A 161 22.89 -3.01 9.77
N ARG A 162 23.28 -3.56 8.61
CA ARG A 162 22.31 -4.02 7.61
C ARG A 162 21.93 -5.46 7.92
N SER A 163 20.65 -5.76 8.04
CA SER A 163 20.21 -7.14 8.21
C SER A 163 20.27 -7.89 6.88
N ASN A 164 20.96 -9.03 6.86
CA ASN A 164 21.00 -9.92 5.70
C ASN A 164 19.92 -10.99 5.86
N GLY A 165 18.89 -10.97 5.00
CA GLY A 165 17.93 -12.07 4.86
C GLY A 165 16.83 -12.15 5.93
N ILE A 166 16.48 -13.31 6.38
CA ILE A 166 15.26 -13.76 7.08
C ILE A 166 14.80 -12.89 8.28
N LEU A 167 15.68 -12.20 8.96
CA LEU A 167 15.35 -11.31 10.08
C LEU A 167 14.67 -9.99 9.68
N SER A 168 14.75 -9.61 8.39
CA SER A 168 14.17 -8.36 7.91
C SER A 168 12.64 -8.35 7.89
N ASN A 169 12.02 -9.52 7.72
CA ASN A 169 10.56 -9.65 7.67
C ASN A 169 9.89 -9.62 9.06
N LEU A 170 10.65 -9.88 10.12
CA LEU A 170 10.12 -9.94 11.48
C LEU A 170 10.21 -8.62 12.25
N ALA A 171 11.08 -7.70 11.82
CA ALA A 171 11.36 -6.50 12.61
C ALA A 171 10.59 -5.26 12.21
N VAL A 172 10.18 -5.12 10.93
CA VAL A 172 9.58 -3.87 10.42
C VAL A 172 8.06 -3.98 10.20
N LEU A 173 7.53 -5.20 10.01
CA LEU A 173 6.14 -5.41 9.59
C LEU A 173 5.38 -6.43 10.47
N LYS A 174 5.75 -6.59 11.73
CA LYS A 174 4.95 -7.41 12.63
C LYS A 174 3.79 -6.56 13.15
N ASP A 175 2.63 -6.74 12.52
CA ASP A 175 1.32 -6.35 13.05
C ASP A 175 1.00 -7.09 14.34
#